data_a6b6033e74eb5e600e2d04fe80d5d271
#
_entry.id   a6b6033e74eb5e600e2d04fe80d5d271
#
_cell.length_a   1.000
_cell.length_b   1.000
_cell.length_c   1.000
_cell.angle_alpha   90.00
_cell.angle_beta   90.00
_cell.angle_gamma   90.00
#
_symmetry.space_group_name_H-M   'P 1'
#
loop_
_entity.id
_entity.type
_entity.pdbx_description
1 polymer ?
#
loop_
_entity_poly.entity_id
_entity_poly.type
_entity_poly.pdbx_seq_one_letter_code
_entity_poly.pdbx_strand_id
1 'polypeptide(L)'
;MNTSAEMHHTDSPANILASACPSRTVMRHLTDRWTPMIVAALSEEPTARFSELKDRIQGVSPKVLTQTLRSMERDGLVTRKVTAAMPPRVDYALTPLGTTLTAPMNAL
;
A
#
# COMPACT_ATOMS: atom_id res chain seq x y z
N MET A 1 25.39 -8.17 12.06
CA MET A 1 24.81 -8.34 11.65
C MET A 1 24.21 -8.39 11.47
N ASN A 2 24.57 -8.13 11.46
CA ASN A 2 23.84 -8.25 10.97
C ASN A 2 23.39 -8.23 10.72
N THR A 3 23.88 -8.08 10.64
CA THR A 3 23.30 -8.22 10.08
C THR A 3 22.85 -8.27 9.74
N SER A 4 23.22 -8.13 9.62
CA SER A 4 22.62 -8.33 9.05
C SER A 4 22.18 -8.57 8.76
N ALA A 5 22.67 -8.49 8.85
CA ALA A 5 22.12 -8.88 8.36
C ALA A 5 21.67 -9.16 8.18
N GLU A 6 21.86 -9.05 8.14
CA GLU A 6 21.32 -9.46 7.80
C GLU A 6 20.67 -9.63 7.46
N MET A 7 20.55 -9.50 7.12
CA MET A 7 19.84 -9.74 6.58
C MET A 7 19.34 -10.11 6.18
N HIS A 8 19.20 -10.31 6.02
CA HIS A 8 18.64 -10.79 5.41
C HIS A 8 17.99 -11.28 5.18
N HIS A 9 17.83 -11.36 5.16
CA HIS A 9 17.19 -11.95 4.77
C HIS A 9 16.36 -12.51 4.61
N THR A 10 16.61 -12.73 4.46
CA THR A 10 15.82 -13.83 4.19
C THR A 10 14.45 -13.91 4.81
N ASP A 11 13.53 -14.20 4.05
CA ASP A 11 12.16 -13.97 4.35
C ASP A 11 11.42 -15.22 4.71
N SER A 12 11.86 -15.91 5.73
CA SER A 12 11.09 -17.00 6.28
C SER A 12 9.88 -16.42 7.02
N PRO A 13 8.81 -17.19 7.21
CA PRO A 13 7.65 -16.70 7.95
C PRO A 13 7.98 -16.21 9.34
N ALA A 14 8.98 -16.76 9.99
CA ALA A 14 9.39 -16.31 11.31
C ALA A 14 9.96 -14.90 11.24
N ASN A 15 10.73 -14.59 10.18
CA ASN A 15 11.28 -13.26 9.99
C ASN A 15 10.20 -12.23 9.66
N ILE A 16 9.17 -12.66 9.02
CA ILE A 16 8.06 -11.79 8.68
C ILE A 16 7.43 -11.19 9.94
N LEU A 17 7.46 -11.92 11.05
CA LEU A 17 6.89 -11.44 12.29
C LEU A 17 7.87 -10.70 13.17
N ALA A 18 9.13 -10.61 12.76
CA ALA A 18 10.14 -9.91 13.54
C ALA A 18 9.90 -8.41 13.55
N SER A 19 10.32 -7.75 14.61
CA SER A 19 9.99 -6.35 14.84
C SER A 19 10.55 -5.40 13.80
N ALA A 20 11.68 -5.70 13.20
CA ALA A 20 12.28 -4.84 12.20
C ALA A 20 11.82 -5.18 10.78
N CYS A 21 10.95 -6.14 10.66
CA CYS A 21 10.55 -6.67 9.38
C CYS A 21 9.48 -5.80 8.73
N PRO A 22 9.48 -5.66 7.40
CA PRO A 22 8.40 -4.95 6.70
C PRO A 22 7.02 -5.49 7.02
N SER A 23 6.89 -6.73 7.46
CA SER A 23 5.59 -7.30 7.78
C SER A 23 4.89 -6.60 8.93
N ARG A 24 5.62 -5.97 9.85
CA ARG A 24 4.96 -5.17 10.89
C ARG A 24 4.22 -3.99 10.28
N THR A 25 4.84 -3.36 9.31
CA THR A 25 4.20 -2.30 8.54
C THR A 25 2.99 -2.83 7.80
N VAL A 26 3.14 -4.00 7.17
CA VAL A 26 2.03 -4.64 6.46
C VAL A 26 0.88 -4.94 7.42
N MET A 27 1.18 -5.51 8.61
CA MET A 27 0.14 -5.81 9.59
C MET A 27 -0.60 -4.56 10.03
N ARG A 28 0.12 -3.46 10.22
CA ARG A 28 -0.52 -2.20 10.59
C ARG A 28 -1.52 -1.77 9.53
N HIS A 29 -1.18 -1.93 8.25
CA HIS A 29 -2.09 -1.56 7.17
C HIS A 29 -3.26 -2.53 7.04
N LEU A 30 -3.08 -3.80 7.38
CA LEU A 30 -4.19 -4.76 7.35
C LEU A 30 -5.28 -4.40 8.34
N THR A 31 -4.93 -3.72 9.44
CA THR A 31 -5.91 -3.31 10.44
C THR A 31 -6.44 -1.90 10.21
N ASP A 32 -5.91 -1.19 9.22
CA ASP A 32 -6.41 0.12 8.86
C ASP A 32 -7.76 -0.02 8.18
N ARG A 33 -8.64 0.96 8.44
CA ARG A 33 -10.00 0.90 7.92
C ARG A 33 -10.05 1.01 6.39
N TRP A 34 -9.20 1.87 5.81
CA TRP A 34 -9.30 2.22 4.39
C TRP A 34 -8.31 1.50 3.50
N THR A 35 -7.21 1.00 4.06
CA THR A 35 -6.18 0.32 3.27
C THR A 35 -6.73 -0.86 2.48
N PRO A 36 -7.55 -1.76 3.08
CA PRO A 36 -8.11 -2.87 2.30
C PRO A 36 -8.91 -2.42 1.10
N MET A 37 -9.67 -1.33 1.26
CA MET A 37 -10.48 -0.80 0.16
C MET A 37 -9.63 -0.22 -0.96
N ILE A 38 -8.53 0.45 -0.59
CA ILE A 38 -7.59 1.00 -1.58
C ILE A 38 -6.90 -0.12 -2.33
N VAL A 39 -6.45 -1.16 -1.61
CA VAL A 39 -5.81 -2.31 -2.24
C VAL A 39 -6.77 -2.98 -3.21
N ALA A 40 -8.02 -3.18 -2.80
CA ALA A 40 -9.03 -3.78 -3.68
C ALA A 40 -9.23 -2.95 -4.95
N ALA A 41 -9.35 -1.64 -4.79
CA ALA A 41 -9.54 -0.74 -5.94
C ALA A 41 -8.35 -0.78 -6.89
N LEU A 42 -7.13 -0.74 -6.34
CA LEU A 42 -5.92 -0.74 -7.16
C LEU A 42 -5.58 -2.10 -7.74
N SER A 43 -6.14 -3.18 -7.20
CA SER A 43 -5.92 -4.49 -7.77
C SER A 43 -6.79 -4.74 -9.00
N GLU A 44 -7.85 -3.98 -9.18
CA GLU A 44 -8.74 -4.11 -10.33
C GLU A 44 -8.21 -3.36 -11.56
N GLU A 45 -7.39 -2.34 -11.35
CA GLU A 45 -6.88 -1.50 -12.42
C GLU A 45 -5.38 -1.32 -12.27
N PRO A 46 -4.60 -1.26 -13.36
CA PRO A 46 -3.16 -1.06 -13.24
C PRO A 46 -2.82 0.24 -12.52
N THR A 47 -3.59 1.29 -12.75
CA THR A 47 -3.39 2.58 -12.09
C THR A 47 -4.74 3.21 -11.81
N ALA A 48 -4.77 4.12 -10.84
CA ALA A 48 -5.96 4.90 -10.55
C ALA A 48 -5.56 6.29 -10.10
N ARG A 49 -6.38 7.28 -10.45
CA ARG A 49 -6.21 8.63 -9.99
C ARG A 49 -6.87 8.80 -8.64
N PHE A 50 -6.48 9.88 -7.94
CA PHE A 50 -7.06 10.20 -6.65
C PHE A 50 -8.60 10.28 -6.72
N SER A 51 -9.11 10.99 -7.73
CA SER A 51 -10.55 11.16 -7.88
C SER A 51 -11.27 9.83 -8.11
N GLU A 52 -10.65 8.93 -8.86
CA GLU A 52 -11.23 7.62 -9.10
C GLU A 52 -11.28 6.79 -7.81
N LEU A 53 -10.21 6.84 -7.01
CA LEU A 53 -10.20 6.16 -5.73
C LEU A 53 -11.24 6.75 -4.78
N LYS A 54 -11.35 8.08 -4.77
CA LYS A 54 -12.32 8.76 -3.93
C LYS A 54 -13.74 8.32 -4.27
N ASP A 55 -14.05 8.22 -5.57
CA ASP A 55 -15.38 7.84 -6.02
C ASP A 55 -15.71 6.38 -5.73
N ARG A 56 -14.70 5.51 -5.79
CA ARG A 56 -14.90 4.07 -5.59
C ARG A 56 -14.97 3.68 -4.13
N ILE A 57 -14.36 4.47 -3.25
CA ILE A 57 -14.31 4.17 -1.82
C ILE A 57 -15.34 5.04 -1.11
N GLN A 58 -16.50 4.46 -0.83
CA GLN A 58 -17.58 5.20 -0.21
C GLN A 58 -17.23 5.60 1.22
N GLY A 59 -17.54 6.84 1.55
CA GLY A 59 -17.41 7.32 2.92
C GLY A 59 -16.05 7.88 3.27
N VAL A 60 -15.04 7.74 2.40
CA VAL A 60 -13.72 8.27 2.71
C VAL A 60 -13.68 9.77 2.36
N SER A 61 -13.14 10.59 3.27
CA SER A 61 -12.93 11.99 3.00
C SER A 61 -11.65 12.19 2.19
N PRO A 62 -11.54 13.30 1.45
CA PRO A 62 -10.28 13.59 0.75
C PRO A 62 -9.08 13.64 1.68
N LYS A 63 -9.26 14.18 2.88
CA LYS A 63 -8.18 14.27 3.86
C LYS A 63 -7.70 12.89 4.28
N VAL A 64 -8.62 12.01 4.62
CA VAL A 64 -8.28 10.67 5.09
C VAL A 64 -7.67 9.84 3.95
N LEU A 65 -8.24 9.95 2.74
CA LEU A 65 -7.68 9.25 1.58
C LEU A 65 -6.25 9.71 1.31
N THR A 66 -6.00 11.03 1.36
CA THR A 66 -4.67 11.56 1.17
C THR A 66 -3.70 11.02 2.21
N GLN A 67 -4.10 11.02 3.48
CA GLN A 67 -3.25 10.53 4.56
C GLN A 67 -2.95 9.05 4.42
N THR A 68 -3.96 8.27 4.06
CA THR A 68 -3.79 6.83 3.89
C THR A 68 -2.87 6.51 2.72
N LEU A 69 -3.07 7.19 1.59
CA LEU A 69 -2.20 6.99 0.43
C LEU A 69 -0.76 7.39 0.71
N ARG A 70 -0.54 8.48 1.44
CA ARG A 70 0.81 8.88 1.83
C ARG A 70 1.47 7.85 2.72
N SER A 71 0.73 7.31 3.65
CA SER A 71 1.25 6.25 4.53
C SER A 71 1.61 5.01 3.73
N MET A 72 0.75 4.61 2.80
CA MET A 72 1.00 3.45 1.96
C MET A 72 2.21 3.67 1.04
N GLU A 73 2.35 4.88 0.49
CA GLU A 73 3.48 5.21 -0.37
C GLU A 73 4.79 5.18 0.43
N ARG A 74 4.78 5.80 1.61
CA ARG A 74 5.95 5.82 2.47
C ARG A 74 6.42 4.40 2.82
N ASP A 75 5.48 3.51 3.02
CA ASP A 75 5.77 2.14 3.44
C ASP A 75 5.96 1.19 2.26
N GLY A 76 5.96 1.72 1.03
CA GLY A 76 6.29 0.95 -0.15
C GLY A 76 5.17 0.09 -0.69
N LEU A 77 3.93 0.37 -0.32
CA LEU A 77 2.77 -0.42 -0.78
C LEU A 77 2.18 0.11 -2.07
N VAL A 78 2.29 1.41 -2.31
CA VAL A 78 1.83 2.03 -3.54
C VAL A 78 2.90 2.96 -4.08
N THR A 79 2.86 3.20 -5.39
CA THR A 79 3.65 4.22 -6.04
C THR A 79 2.74 5.38 -6.41
N ARG A 80 3.32 6.57 -6.43
CA ARG A 80 2.65 7.78 -6.86
C ARG A 80 3.45 8.36 -8.01
N LYS A 81 2.87 8.34 -9.20
CA LYS A 81 3.56 8.81 -10.39
C LYS A 81 2.92 10.11 -10.86
N VAL A 82 3.71 11.17 -10.91
CA VAL A 82 3.26 12.47 -11.40
C VAL A 82 3.72 12.62 -12.84
N THR A 83 2.78 12.88 -13.74
CA THR A 83 3.08 13.13 -15.13
C THR A 83 2.93 14.63 -15.37
N ALA A 84 3.99 15.24 -15.93
CA ALA A 84 3.95 16.65 -16.27
C ALA A 84 3.01 16.86 -17.46
N ALA A 85 1.89 17.50 -17.18
CA ALA A 85 0.86 17.76 -18.18
C ALA A 85 0.08 18.98 -17.71
N MET A 86 -0.85 19.43 -18.51
CA MET A 86 -1.71 20.55 -18.16
C MET A 86 -3.16 20.08 -18.23
N PRO A 87 -3.82 19.79 -17.12
CA PRO A 87 -3.30 19.83 -15.74
C PRO A 87 -2.38 18.64 -15.43
N PRO A 88 -1.57 18.72 -14.35
CA PRO A 88 -0.73 17.61 -13.96
C PRO A 88 -1.56 16.39 -13.62
N ARG A 89 -1.02 15.21 -13.96
CA ARG A 89 -1.69 13.96 -13.73
C ARG A 89 -0.93 13.16 -12.68
N VAL A 90 -1.66 12.64 -11.70
CA VAL A 90 -1.08 11.78 -10.66
C VAL A 90 -1.78 10.43 -10.69
N ASP A 91 -1.00 9.38 -10.86
CA ASP A 91 -1.49 8.01 -10.92
C ASP A 91 -0.93 7.22 -9.74
N TYR A 92 -1.79 6.43 -9.10
CA TYR A 92 -1.41 5.52 -8.02
C TYR A 92 -1.47 4.09 -8.53
N ALA A 93 -0.54 3.27 -8.07
CA ALA A 93 -0.50 1.85 -8.43
C ALA A 93 0.05 1.04 -7.26
N LEU A 94 -0.34 -0.23 -7.16
CA LEU A 94 0.25 -1.12 -6.16
C LEU A 94 1.69 -1.46 -6.57
N THR A 95 2.57 -1.51 -5.57
CA THR A 95 3.90 -2.08 -5.75
C THR A 95 3.82 -3.60 -5.65
N PRO A 96 4.89 -4.32 -6.00
CA PRO A 96 4.91 -5.77 -5.73
C PRO A 96 4.61 -6.09 -4.27
N LEU A 97 5.14 -5.29 -3.33
CA LEU A 97 4.84 -5.49 -1.91
C LEU A 97 3.35 -5.25 -1.64
N GLY A 98 2.78 -4.18 -2.20
CA GLY A 98 1.35 -3.90 -2.05
C GLY A 98 0.49 -5.02 -2.61
N THR A 99 0.89 -5.60 -3.72
CA THR A 99 0.17 -6.71 -4.33
C THR A 99 0.10 -7.92 -3.40
N THR A 100 1.12 -8.12 -2.56
CA THR A 100 1.10 -9.25 -1.62
C THR A 100 0.00 -9.14 -0.58
N LEU A 101 -0.58 -7.96 -0.39
CA LEU A 101 -1.68 -7.79 0.56
C LEU A 101 -3.01 -8.33 0.04
N THR A 102 -3.12 -8.57 -1.27
CA THR A 102 -4.39 -8.95 -1.87
C THR A 102 -4.95 -10.24 -1.27
N ALA A 103 -4.11 -11.29 -1.16
CA ALA A 103 -4.57 -12.56 -0.65
C ALA A 103 -4.99 -12.50 0.83
N PRO A 104 -4.18 -11.94 1.75
CA PRO A 104 -4.61 -11.87 3.15
C PRO A 104 -5.84 -10.97 3.33
N MET A 105 -5.99 -9.93 2.55
CA MET A 105 -7.17 -9.07 2.67
C MET A 105 -8.43 -9.74 2.15
N ASN A 106 -8.31 -10.57 1.13
CA ASN A 106 -9.45 -11.33 0.63
C ASN A 106 -9.88 -12.42 1.62
N ALA A 107 -8.99 -12.86 2.51
CA ALA A 107 -9.32 -13.84 3.52
C ALA A 107 -10.02 -13.23 4.74
N LEU A 108 -9.97 -11.92 4.86
CA LEU A 108 -10.65 -11.23 5.94
C LEU A 108 -12.15 -11.14 5.66
#